data_b726ebb5867e5c82d529d9b319bd3d3b
#
_entry.id   b726ebb5867e5c82d529d9b319bd3d3b
#
_cell.length_a   1.000
_cell.length_b   1.000
_cell.length_c   1.000
_cell.angle_alpha   90.00
_cell.angle_beta   90.00
_cell.angle_gamma   90.00
#
_symmetry.space_group_name_H-M   'P 1'
#
loop_
_entity.id
_entity.type
_entity.pdbx_description
1 polymer ?
#
loop_
_entity_poly.entity_id
_entity_poly.type
_entity_poly.pdbx_seq_one_letter_code
_entity_poly.pdbx_strand_id
1 'polypeptide(L)'
;MLRIEKKNAESPIEQKPRWIRNQVRTGPGYEDMKSRVAGASLHTVCQEAGCPNIHECWESREATFLIGGDKCTRRCDFCDIATGKPEELDRDEPRRVAENIREMDLNYTTITGVTRDDLPDEGAWLYAEVVRKIHELNPHTGVENLTPDFSGKPDLLEEVFEAKPEVFAHNLETCLLYTS
;
A
#
# COMPACT_ATOMS: atom_id res chain seq x y z
N MET A 1 -13.43 13.53 4.00
CA MET A 1 -13.33 15.00 3.84
C MET A 1 -11.99 15.42 4.38
N LEU A 2 -11.04 15.70 3.49
CA LEU A 2 -9.64 15.90 3.83
C LEU A 2 -9.46 17.11 4.76
N ARG A 3 -8.71 16.93 5.84
CA ARG A 3 -8.34 17.98 6.81
C ARG A 3 -7.70 19.24 6.16
N ILE A 4 -7.20 19.10 4.94
CA ILE A 4 -6.58 20.17 4.14
C ILE A 4 -7.60 21.23 3.73
N GLU A 5 -8.85 20.89 3.48
CA GLU A 5 -9.88 21.86 3.06
C GLU A 5 -10.26 22.87 4.14
N LYS A 6 -10.08 22.50 5.41
CA LYS A 6 -10.37 23.42 6.52
C LYS A 6 -9.25 24.44 6.81
N LYS A 7 -8.00 24.11 6.50
CA LYS A 7 -6.85 25.02 6.72
C LYS A 7 -6.74 26.14 5.68
N ASN A 8 -7.30 25.96 4.48
CA ASN A 8 -7.19 26.89 3.35
C ASN A 8 -8.54 27.50 2.94
N ALA A 9 -9.48 27.61 3.87
CA ALA A 9 -10.84 28.15 3.60
C ALA A 9 -10.85 29.58 3.08
N GLU A 10 -9.76 30.33 3.19
CA GLU A 10 -9.62 31.73 2.71
C GLU A 10 -9.02 31.82 1.31
N SER A 11 -8.51 30.75 0.73
CA SER A 11 -8.00 30.75 -0.64
C SER A 11 -9.07 30.24 -1.59
N PRO A 12 -9.42 30.98 -2.67
CA PRO A 12 -10.33 30.47 -3.68
C PRO A 12 -9.72 29.20 -4.29
N ILE A 13 -10.37 28.07 -4.09
CA ILE A 13 -9.94 26.79 -4.70
C ILE A 13 -10.21 26.91 -6.20
N GLU A 14 -9.15 27.11 -6.97
CA GLU A 14 -9.24 27.09 -8.42
C GLU A 14 -9.74 25.73 -8.89
N GLN A 15 -10.65 25.75 -9.85
CA GLN A 15 -11.21 24.53 -10.41
C GLN A 15 -10.08 23.72 -11.08
N LYS A 16 -9.88 22.47 -10.62
CA LYS A 16 -8.87 21.57 -11.22
C LYS A 16 -9.01 21.50 -12.74
N PRO A 17 -7.91 21.54 -13.49
CA PRO A 17 -7.92 21.38 -14.94
C PRO A 17 -8.67 20.10 -15.37
N ARG A 18 -9.32 20.14 -16.54
CA ARG A 18 -10.12 18.99 -17.02
C ARG A 18 -9.31 17.71 -17.17
N TRP A 19 -8.01 17.80 -17.46
CA TRP A 19 -7.13 16.63 -17.61
C TRP A 19 -6.77 15.94 -16.30
N ILE A 20 -6.99 16.58 -15.13
CA ILE A 20 -6.81 15.97 -13.80
C ILE A 20 -8.10 15.26 -13.32
N ARG A 21 -9.21 15.41 -14.06
CA ARG A 21 -10.49 14.80 -13.66
C ARG A 21 -10.48 13.33 -14.05
N ASN A 22 -10.43 12.45 -13.06
CA ASN A 22 -10.68 11.03 -13.27
C ASN A 22 -12.12 10.82 -13.73
N GLN A 23 -12.29 10.04 -14.79
CA GLN A 23 -13.61 9.55 -15.16
C GLN A 23 -13.89 8.31 -14.31
N VAL A 24 -14.93 8.36 -13.50
CA VAL A 24 -15.40 7.18 -12.78
C VAL A 24 -15.93 6.20 -13.84
N ARG A 25 -15.16 5.16 -14.13
CA ARG A 25 -15.56 4.07 -15.03
C ARG A 25 -15.80 2.83 -14.17
N THR A 26 -17.05 2.45 -14.03
CA THR A 26 -17.42 1.18 -13.38
C THR A 26 -17.69 0.16 -14.49
N GLY A 27 -16.65 -0.59 -14.84
CA GLY A 27 -16.75 -1.70 -15.79
C GLY A 27 -17.04 -3.03 -15.07
N PRO A 28 -17.16 -4.13 -15.84
CA PRO A 28 -17.41 -5.46 -15.28
C PRO A 28 -16.32 -5.92 -14.30
N GLY A 29 -15.07 -5.53 -14.55
CA GLY A 29 -13.93 -5.86 -13.69
C GLY A 29 -14.04 -5.22 -12.32
N TYR A 30 -14.41 -3.94 -12.28
CA TYR A 30 -14.63 -3.23 -11.01
C TYR A 30 -15.77 -3.85 -10.18
N GLU A 31 -16.91 -4.18 -10.79
CA GLU A 31 -18.05 -4.76 -10.07
C GLU A 31 -17.74 -6.18 -9.57
N ASP A 32 -17.02 -7.00 -10.35
CA ASP A 32 -16.53 -8.31 -9.92
C ASP A 32 -15.58 -8.18 -8.72
N MET A 33 -14.59 -7.30 -8.81
CA MET A 33 -13.64 -7.04 -7.73
C MET A 33 -14.35 -6.57 -6.46
N LYS A 34 -15.27 -5.62 -6.57
CA LYS A 34 -16.07 -5.11 -5.45
C LYS A 34 -16.88 -6.22 -4.78
N SER A 35 -17.45 -7.13 -5.56
CA SER A 35 -18.19 -8.28 -5.07
C SER A 35 -17.29 -9.26 -4.31
N ARG A 36 -16.09 -9.55 -4.83
CA ARG A 36 -15.11 -10.44 -4.19
C ARG A 36 -14.65 -9.87 -2.85
N VAL A 37 -14.25 -8.59 -2.82
CA VAL A 37 -13.82 -7.90 -1.60
C VAL A 37 -14.92 -7.93 -0.54
N ALA A 38 -16.16 -7.60 -0.91
CA ALA A 38 -17.29 -7.61 0.02
C ALA A 38 -17.64 -9.03 0.51
N GLY A 39 -17.59 -10.02 -0.38
CA GLY A 39 -17.92 -11.41 -0.07
C GLY A 39 -16.91 -12.10 0.85
N ALA A 40 -15.63 -11.75 0.73
CA ALA A 40 -14.53 -12.31 1.50
C ALA A 40 -14.18 -11.50 2.77
N SER A 41 -14.90 -10.41 3.05
CA SER A 41 -14.59 -9.48 4.15
C SER A 41 -13.14 -8.98 4.12
N LEU A 42 -12.63 -8.71 2.91
CA LEU A 42 -11.26 -8.24 2.68
C LEU A 42 -11.16 -6.73 2.89
N HIS A 43 -9.99 -6.30 3.32
CA HIS A 43 -9.65 -4.88 3.50
C HIS A 43 -8.52 -4.49 2.55
N THR A 44 -8.73 -3.44 1.79
CA THR A 44 -7.70 -2.87 0.91
C THR A 44 -7.45 -1.41 1.25
N VAL A 45 -6.20 -0.97 1.15
CA VAL A 45 -5.84 0.45 1.29
C VAL A 45 -6.63 1.31 0.30
N CYS A 46 -6.94 0.77 -0.88
CA CYS A 46 -7.72 1.46 -1.91
C CYS A 46 -9.11 1.92 -1.42
N GLN A 47 -9.78 1.10 -0.59
CA GLN A 47 -11.08 1.44 -0.01
C GLN A 47 -10.94 2.32 1.22
N GLU A 48 -10.03 1.97 2.13
CA GLU A 48 -9.85 2.67 3.41
C GLU A 48 -9.37 4.11 3.21
N ALA A 49 -8.45 4.32 2.27
CA ALA A 49 -7.96 5.65 1.91
C ALA A 49 -8.90 6.43 0.98
N GLY A 50 -10.01 5.84 0.53
CA GLY A 50 -10.90 6.49 -0.44
C GLY A 50 -10.18 6.87 -1.74
N CYS A 51 -9.33 5.99 -2.24
CA CYS A 51 -8.46 6.27 -3.37
C CYS A 51 -9.26 6.67 -4.63
N PRO A 52 -8.98 7.83 -5.25
CA PRO A 52 -9.71 8.28 -6.43
C PRO A 52 -9.47 7.40 -7.66
N ASN A 53 -8.42 6.59 -7.68
CA ASN A 53 -8.05 5.72 -8.79
C ASN A 53 -8.61 4.30 -8.66
N ILE A 54 -9.33 4.00 -7.57
CA ILE A 54 -9.85 2.66 -7.27
C ILE A 54 -10.61 2.02 -8.45
N HIS A 55 -11.37 2.85 -9.20
CA HIS A 55 -12.18 2.37 -10.32
C HIS A 55 -11.32 1.85 -11.47
N GLU A 56 -10.20 2.53 -11.77
CA GLU A 56 -9.28 2.15 -12.83
C GLU A 56 -8.44 0.94 -12.41
N CYS A 57 -7.85 0.98 -11.22
CA CYS A 57 -7.04 -0.12 -10.69
C CYS A 57 -7.85 -1.41 -10.56
N TRP A 58 -9.04 -1.35 -10.00
CA TRP A 58 -9.88 -2.54 -9.84
C TRP A 58 -10.40 -3.10 -11.16
N GLU A 59 -10.68 -2.23 -12.16
CA GLU A 59 -11.00 -2.70 -13.52
C GLU A 59 -9.83 -3.47 -14.13
N SER A 60 -8.59 -3.07 -13.84
CA SER A 60 -7.35 -3.75 -14.27
C SER A 60 -6.95 -4.94 -13.36
N ARG A 61 -7.71 -5.24 -12.31
CA ARG A 61 -7.39 -6.23 -11.27
C ARG A 61 -6.10 -5.92 -10.55
N GLU A 62 -5.98 -4.68 -10.10
CA GLU A 62 -4.85 -4.17 -9.33
C GLU A 62 -5.34 -3.67 -7.97
N ALA A 63 -4.62 -3.99 -6.90
CA ALA A 63 -4.92 -3.49 -5.55
C ALA A 63 -3.66 -3.30 -4.71
N THR A 64 -3.78 -2.44 -3.68
CA THR A 64 -2.70 -2.17 -2.72
C THR A 64 -3.07 -2.71 -1.36
N PHE A 65 -2.13 -3.42 -0.72
CA PHE A 65 -2.24 -3.92 0.64
C PHE A 65 -1.28 -3.19 1.57
N LEU A 66 -1.76 -2.90 2.79
CA LEU A 66 -0.94 -2.40 3.88
C LEU A 66 -0.58 -3.57 4.79
N ILE A 67 0.70 -3.72 5.09
CA ILE A 67 1.22 -4.79 5.95
C ILE A 67 1.91 -4.24 7.20
N GLY A 68 2.12 -5.10 8.19
CA GLY A 68 2.83 -4.77 9.42
C GLY A 68 1.97 -4.16 10.53
N GLY A 69 0.64 -4.11 10.33
CA GLY A 69 -0.32 -3.60 11.29
C GLY A 69 -0.87 -2.21 10.97
N ASP A 70 -1.53 -1.61 11.94
CA ASP A 70 -2.26 -0.33 11.82
C ASP A 70 -1.52 0.88 12.43
N LYS A 71 -0.36 0.65 13.09
CA LYS A 71 0.46 1.69 13.74
C LYS A 71 1.87 1.70 13.19
N CYS A 72 2.33 2.89 12.83
CA CYS A 72 3.67 3.13 12.34
C CYS A 72 4.58 3.67 13.44
N THR A 73 5.84 3.24 13.48
CA THR A 73 6.84 3.78 14.41
C THR A 73 7.27 5.20 14.04
N ARG A 74 7.06 5.61 12.76
CA ARG A 74 7.44 6.93 12.24
C ARG A 74 6.21 7.80 12.00
N ARG A 75 6.43 9.12 12.05
CA ARG A 75 5.42 10.12 11.77
C ARG A 75 5.83 10.93 10.54
N CYS A 76 5.13 10.71 9.45
CA CYS A 76 5.28 11.52 8.23
C CYS A 76 4.12 12.50 8.13
N ASP A 77 4.39 13.80 7.89
CA ASP A 77 3.37 14.84 7.92
C ASP A 77 2.30 14.74 6.83
N PHE A 78 2.56 13.98 5.78
CA PHE A 78 1.64 13.70 4.67
C PHE A 78 0.84 12.39 4.85
N CYS A 79 1.17 11.58 5.85
CA CYS A 79 0.59 10.24 6.05
C CYS A 79 -0.51 10.27 7.11
N ASP A 80 -1.63 9.62 6.82
CA ASP A 80 -2.78 9.50 7.73
C ASP A 80 -2.71 8.25 8.65
N ILE A 81 -1.67 7.42 8.50
CA ILE A 81 -1.47 6.23 9.35
C ILE A 81 -1.17 6.68 10.80
N ALA A 82 -1.81 6.00 11.75
CA ALA A 82 -1.62 6.27 13.16
C ALA A 82 -0.18 6.00 13.60
N THR A 83 0.45 6.99 14.25
CA THR A 83 1.79 6.81 14.84
C THR A 83 1.66 6.28 16.27
N GLY A 84 2.47 5.29 16.62
CA GLY A 84 2.46 4.72 17.96
C GLY A 84 3.33 3.49 18.09
N LYS A 85 3.19 2.80 19.21
CA LYS A 85 3.82 1.51 19.42
C LYS A 85 2.98 0.45 18.71
N PRO A 86 3.54 -0.24 17.68
CA PRO A 86 2.85 -1.31 17.01
C PRO A 86 2.58 -2.50 17.94
N GLU A 87 1.59 -3.31 17.59
CA GLU A 87 1.37 -4.60 18.22
C GLU A 87 2.41 -5.63 17.78
N GLU A 88 2.39 -6.82 18.41
CA GLU A 88 3.28 -7.91 18.01
C GLU A 88 3.09 -8.24 16.53
N LEU A 89 4.22 -8.52 15.83
CA LEU A 89 4.20 -8.85 14.41
C LEU A 89 3.44 -10.15 14.16
N ASP A 90 2.42 -10.09 13.34
CA ASP A 90 1.69 -11.27 12.90
C ASP A 90 2.47 -12.02 11.81
N ARG A 91 3.05 -13.14 12.19
CA ARG A 91 3.85 -13.99 11.29
C ARG A 91 3.01 -14.72 10.23
N ASP A 92 1.69 -14.76 10.38
CA ASP A 92 0.78 -15.39 9.43
C ASP A 92 0.20 -14.38 8.40
N GLU A 93 0.46 -13.10 8.59
CA GLU A 93 0.00 -12.05 7.67
C GLU A 93 0.43 -12.28 6.21
N PRO A 94 1.69 -12.69 5.89
CA PRO A 94 2.10 -12.96 4.51
C PRO A 94 1.23 -13.99 3.80
N ARG A 95 0.86 -15.07 4.48
CA ARG A 95 -0.02 -16.10 3.92
C ARG A 95 -1.40 -15.56 3.63
N ARG A 96 -2.00 -14.84 4.59
CA ARG A 96 -3.34 -14.25 4.42
C ARG A 96 -3.38 -13.21 3.30
N VAL A 97 -2.35 -12.38 3.16
CA VAL A 97 -2.25 -11.42 2.05
C VAL A 97 -2.23 -12.16 0.72
N ALA A 98 -1.41 -13.21 0.59
CA ALA A 98 -1.33 -13.98 -0.65
C ALA A 98 -2.65 -14.74 -0.98
N GLU A 99 -3.36 -15.24 0.04
CA GLU A 99 -4.68 -15.82 -0.13
C GLU A 99 -5.72 -14.80 -0.59
N ASN A 100 -5.72 -13.59 -0.01
CA ASN A 100 -6.59 -12.50 -0.41
C ASN A 100 -6.36 -12.08 -1.87
N ILE A 101 -5.09 -11.99 -2.29
CA ILE A 101 -4.71 -11.70 -3.68
C ILE A 101 -5.28 -12.75 -4.63
N ARG A 102 -5.23 -14.03 -4.25
CA ARG A 102 -5.80 -15.14 -5.01
C ARG A 102 -7.33 -15.06 -5.09
N GLU A 103 -7.99 -14.77 -3.97
CA GLU A 103 -9.45 -14.63 -3.93
C GLU A 103 -9.94 -13.46 -4.76
N MET A 104 -9.17 -12.37 -4.80
CA MET A 104 -9.43 -11.20 -5.63
C MET A 104 -9.05 -11.43 -7.10
N ASP A 105 -8.26 -12.46 -7.41
CA ASP A 105 -7.78 -12.80 -8.76
C ASP A 105 -7.01 -11.61 -9.38
N LEU A 106 -6.02 -11.10 -8.64
CA LEU A 106 -5.27 -9.92 -9.05
C LEU A 106 -4.20 -10.24 -10.11
N ASN A 107 -4.08 -9.35 -11.08
CA ASN A 107 -2.97 -9.36 -12.05
C ASN A 107 -1.72 -8.69 -11.49
N TYR A 108 -1.91 -7.66 -10.66
CA TYR A 108 -0.84 -6.88 -10.07
C TYR A 108 -1.20 -6.40 -8.67
N THR A 109 -0.22 -6.36 -7.78
CA THR A 109 -0.41 -5.86 -6.43
C THR A 109 0.75 -5.00 -5.96
N THR A 110 0.44 -3.90 -5.30
CA THR A 110 1.43 -3.12 -4.56
C THR A 110 1.34 -3.48 -3.08
N ILE A 111 2.46 -3.88 -2.52
CA ILE A 111 2.63 -4.12 -1.09
C ILE A 111 3.31 -2.90 -0.49
N THR A 112 2.65 -2.25 0.44
CA THR A 112 3.22 -1.18 1.26
C THR A 112 2.98 -1.52 2.73
N GLY A 113 3.64 -0.84 3.65
CA GLY A 113 3.50 -1.18 5.06
C GLY A 113 3.83 -0.04 6.00
N VAL A 114 3.46 -0.22 7.25
CA VAL A 114 3.93 0.62 8.33
C VAL A 114 5.40 0.37 8.61
N THR A 115 6.13 1.41 9.01
CA THR A 115 7.53 1.23 9.45
C THR A 115 7.56 0.54 10.80
N ARG A 116 8.46 -0.42 10.94
CA ARG A 116 8.62 -1.27 12.13
C ARG A 116 10.04 -1.16 12.71
N ASP A 117 10.48 0.08 13.00
CA ASP A 117 11.79 0.32 13.65
C ASP A 117 11.90 -0.35 15.03
N ASP A 118 10.81 -0.85 15.56
CA ASP A 118 10.72 -1.63 16.81
C ASP A 118 11.24 -3.08 16.66
N LEU A 119 11.36 -3.57 15.42
CA LEU A 119 11.87 -4.91 15.12
C LEU A 119 13.37 -4.88 14.79
N PRO A 120 14.11 -5.96 15.11
CA PRO A 120 15.55 -6.05 14.81
C PRO A 120 15.88 -5.92 13.32
N ASP A 121 14.98 -6.42 12.46
CA ASP A 121 15.06 -6.41 10.99
C ASP A 121 14.25 -5.26 10.35
N GLU A 122 13.72 -4.34 11.16
CA GLU A 122 12.89 -3.21 10.73
C GLU A 122 11.73 -3.63 9.81
N GLY A 123 11.33 -4.91 9.87
CA GLY A 123 10.26 -5.51 9.07
C GLY A 123 10.68 -6.01 7.69
N ALA A 124 11.97 -6.08 7.35
CA ALA A 124 12.46 -6.56 6.06
C ALA A 124 11.99 -7.99 5.76
N TRP A 125 12.05 -8.89 6.76
CA TRP A 125 11.52 -10.24 6.64
C TRP A 125 10.05 -10.26 6.18
N LEU A 126 9.21 -9.36 6.73
CA LEU A 126 7.78 -9.32 6.40
C LEU A 126 7.57 -9.01 4.92
N TYR A 127 8.25 -7.97 4.40
CA TYR A 127 8.19 -7.62 2.99
C TYR A 127 8.66 -8.76 2.07
N ALA A 128 9.79 -9.37 2.43
CA ALA A 128 10.33 -10.50 1.67
C ALA A 128 9.39 -11.70 1.68
N GLU A 129 8.85 -12.06 2.85
CA GLU A 129 7.98 -13.23 2.99
C GLU A 129 6.63 -13.03 2.29
N VAL A 130 6.06 -11.81 2.31
CA VAL A 130 4.85 -11.50 1.54
C VAL A 130 5.08 -11.75 0.05
N VAL A 131 6.17 -11.26 -0.53
CA VAL A 131 6.51 -11.50 -1.95
C VAL A 131 6.64 -12.99 -2.23
N ARG A 132 7.40 -13.74 -1.39
CA ARG A 132 7.57 -15.20 -1.54
C ARG A 132 6.23 -15.93 -1.53
N LYS A 133 5.33 -15.56 -0.60
CA LYS A 133 3.99 -16.17 -0.49
C LYS A 133 3.09 -15.81 -1.67
N ILE A 134 3.18 -14.59 -2.17
CA ILE A 134 2.43 -14.19 -3.37
C ILE A 134 2.90 -15.02 -4.57
N HIS A 135 4.20 -15.12 -4.82
CA HIS A 135 4.73 -15.91 -5.95
C HIS A 135 4.40 -17.41 -5.82
N GLU A 136 4.39 -17.95 -4.58
CA GLU A 136 4.01 -19.34 -4.33
C GLU A 136 2.55 -19.62 -4.69
N LEU A 137 1.62 -18.76 -4.26
CA LEU A 137 0.17 -18.98 -4.40
C LEU A 137 -0.42 -18.35 -5.66
N ASN A 138 0.24 -17.34 -6.23
CA ASN A 138 -0.24 -16.52 -7.35
C ASN A 138 0.88 -16.27 -8.36
N PRO A 139 1.37 -17.30 -9.07
CA PRO A 139 2.56 -17.19 -9.93
C PRO A 139 2.41 -16.27 -11.13
N HIS A 140 1.21 -15.76 -11.40
CA HIS A 140 0.91 -14.83 -12.49
C HIS A 140 0.71 -13.39 -12.02
N THR A 141 0.72 -13.15 -10.72
CA THR A 141 0.51 -11.81 -10.15
C THR A 141 1.83 -11.08 -10.03
N GLY A 142 1.98 -9.95 -10.72
CA GLY A 142 3.13 -9.07 -10.52
C GLY A 142 3.09 -8.37 -9.16
N VAL A 143 4.24 -8.21 -8.51
CA VAL A 143 4.36 -7.64 -7.17
C VAL A 143 5.27 -6.43 -7.18
N GLU A 144 4.75 -5.30 -6.71
CA GLU A 144 5.52 -4.12 -6.37
C GLU A 144 5.68 -4.03 -4.85
N ASN A 145 6.92 -3.94 -4.38
CA ASN A 145 7.22 -3.64 -2.98
C ASN A 145 7.56 -2.15 -2.82
N LEU A 146 6.66 -1.39 -2.21
CA LEU A 146 6.90 -0.02 -1.79
C LEU A 146 7.33 -0.03 -0.31
N THR A 147 8.64 0.00 -0.10
CA THR A 147 9.26 -0.27 1.20
C THR A 147 9.71 0.99 1.94
N PRO A 148 9.87 0.94 3.28
CA PRO A 148 10.65 1.93 4.02
C PRO A 148 12.15 1.83 3.66
N ASP A 149 12.95 2.72 4.24
CA ASP A 149 14.39 2.82 3.97
C ASP A 149 15.25 1.77 4.69
N PHE A 150 14.68 0.99 5.62
CA PHE A 150 15.40 0.04 6.49
C PHE A 150 16.68 0.63 7.08
N SER A 151 16.67 1.91 7.45
CA SER A 151 17.82 2.68 7.94
C SER A 151 19.07 2.59 7.03
N GLY A 152 18.87 2.31 5.75
CA GLY A 152 19.93 2.14 4.74
C GLY A 152 20.82 0.92 4.99
N LYS A 153 20.38 -0.09 5.74
CA LYS A 153 21.13 -1.32 6.03
C LYS A 153 21.12 -2.25 4.81
N PRO A 154 22.31 -2.54 4.22
CA PRO A 154 22.37 -3.33 2.98
C PRO A 154 21.84 -4.75 3.12
N ASP A 155 22.08 -5.40 4.24
CA ASP A 155 21.62 -6.76 4.55
C ASP A 155 20.08 -6.87 4.56
N LEU A 156 19.39 -5.88 5.09
CA LEU A 156 17.93 -5.84 5.10
C LEU A 156 17.35 -5.58 3.70
N LEU A 157 18.01 -4.71 2.93
CA LEU A 157 17.64 -4.48 1.54
C LEU A 157 17.86 -5.73 0.69
N GLU A 158 18.99 -6.43 0.89
CA GLU A 158 19.31 -7.66 0.18
C GLU A 158 18.24 -8.74 0.43
N GLU A 159 17.77 -8.91 1.68
CA GLU A 159 16.69 -9.85 1.99
C GLU A 159 15.43 -9.59 1.16
N VAL A 160 15.04 -8.33 0.99
CA VAL A 160 13.87 -7.96 0.18
C VAL A 160 14.14 -8.19 -1.31
N PHE A 161 15.34 -7.88 -1.80
CA PHE A 161 15.71 -8.13 -3.20
C PHE A 161 15.78 -9.62 -3.55
N GLU A 162 16.22 -10.46 -2.62
CA GLU A 162 16.25 -11.92 -2.80
C GLU A 162 14.84 -12.53 -2.96
N ALA A 163 13.81 -11.88 -2.45
CA ALA A 163 12.42 -12.29 -2.69
C ALA A 163 11.96 -12.00 -4.14
N LYS A 164 12.70 -11.18 -4.89
CA LYS A 164 12.52 -10.86 -6.30
C LYS A 164 11.15 -10.25 -6.64
N PRO A 165 10.72 -9.15 -5.99
CA PRO A 165 9.56 -8.43 -6.48
C PRO A 165 9.81 -7.94 -7.91
N GLU A 166 8.78 -7.84 -8.75
CA GLU A 166 8.88 -7.30 -10.10
C GLU A 166 9.28 -5.83 -10.10
N VAL A 167 8.81 -5.10 -9.08
CA VAL A 167 9.19 -3.71 -8.86
C VAL A 167 9.57 -3.50 -7.39
N PHE A 168 10.74 -2.91 -7.18
CA PHE A 168 11.12 -2.37 -5.88
C PHE A 168 10.97 -0.85 -5.92
N ALA A 169 10.13 -0.31 -5.05
CA ALA A 169 9.81 1.10 -4.99
C ALA A 169 10.15 1.68 -3.60
N HIS A 170 10.58 2.93 -3.61
CA HIS A 170 10.83 3.70 -2.39
C HIS A 170 10.47 5.15 -2.60
N ASN A 171 9.77 5.76 -1.64
CA ASN A 171 9.39 7.16 -1.70
C ASN A 171 10.57 8.07 -1.31
N LEU A 172 10.94 8.98 -2.22
CA LEU A 172 11.87 10.07 -1.96
C LEU A 172 11.10 11.39 -1.84
N GLU A 173 10.22 11.44 -0.85
CA GLU A 173 9.34 12.59 -0.66
C GLU A 173 10.07 13.66 0.14
N THR A 174 10.23 14.82 -0.48
CA THR A 174 10.82 15.99 0.16
C THR A 174 10.15 17.25 -0.33
N CYS A 175 10.12 18.28 0.49
CA CYS A 175 9.82 19.63 0.09
C CYS A 175 10.62 20.62 0.95
N LEU A 176 10.76 21.88 0.48
CA LEU A 176 11.50 22.90 1.19
C LEU A 176 10.98 23.18 2.61
N LEU A 177 9.73 22.82 2.90
CA LEU A 177 9.14 22.99 4.23
C LEU A 177 9.58 21.90 5.24
N TYR A 178 10.10 20.78 4.75
CA TYR A 178 10.53 19.64 5.58
C TYR A 178 12.05 19.54 5.74
N THR A 179 12.79 20.28 4.91
CA THR A 179 14.25 20.23 4.89
C THR A 179 14.92 21.41 5.58
N SER A 180 14.17 22.26 6.26
CA SER A 180 14.66 23.41 7.03
C SER A 180 14.84 23.09 8.50
#